data_088eb10f282ac21537c20c527815c99c
#
_entry.id   088eb10f282ac21537c20c527815c99c
#
_cell.length_a   1.000
_cell.length_b   1.000
_cell.length_c   1.000
_cell.angle_alpha   90.00
_cell.angle_beta   90.00
_cell.angle_gamma   90.00
#
_symmetry.space_group_name_H-M   'P 1'
#
loop_
_entity.id
_entity.type
_entity.pdbx_description
1 polymer ?
#
loop_
_entity_poly.entity_id
_entity_poly.type
_entity_poly.pdbx_seq_one_letter_code
_entity_poly.pdbx_strand_id
1 'polypeptide(L)'
;MPRLPGHERFGGMALHVAGYRNPEPYRGRRVVVVGAANSAVQVAVELAAEADVTLAVRSRVRFIPQTLLGRDIHFWFNLAGVDRSRRLSDQGTPVLDDGHYSAALKRGAPLAKPMFTSFTETGVVWADGVEERIDAVIFATGYRPNVGFTKLPGLVDGAGTLLQRDGRAIG
;
A
#
# COMPACT_ATOMS: atom_id res chain seq x y z
N MET A 1 -6.46 9.08 2.91
CA MET A 1 -5.85 9.19 1.57
C MET A 1 -4.94 10.42 1.55
N PRO A 2 -3.81 10.39 0.85
CA PRO A 2 -2.99 11.59 0.65
C PRO A 2 -3.76 12.63 -0.15
N ARG A 3 -3.57 13.90 0.20
CA ARG A 3 -4.12 15.01 -0.58
C ARG A 3 -3.09 15.37 -1.65
N LEU A 4 -3.44 15.18 -2.92
CA LEU A 4 -2.63 15.54 -4.07
C LEU A 4 -3.34 16.66 -4.84
N PRO A 5 -2.60 17.57 -5.49
CA PRO A 5 -3.18 18.63 -6.32
C PRO A 5 -4.13 18.05 -7.37
N GLY A 6 -5.26 18.69 -7.59
CA GLY A 6 -6.23 18.33 -8.62
C GLY A 6 -7.15 17.16 -8.30
N HIS A 7 -7.02 16.54 -7.10
CA HIS A 7 -7.85 15.38 -6.72
C HIS A 7 -9.36 15.67 -6.79
N GLU A 8 -9.76 16.88 -6.43
CA GLU A 8 -11.16 17.34 -6.46
C GLU A 8 -11.77 17.47 -7.86
N ARG A 9 -10.91 17.53 -8.90
CA ARG A 9 -11.32 17.64 -10.32
C ARG A 9 -11.27 16.33 -11.07
N PHE A 10 -10.69 15.28 -10.46
CA PHE A 10 -10.55 14.00 -11.09
C PHE A 10 -11.93 13.35 -11.30
N GLY A 11 -12.33 13.13 -12.56
CA GLY A 11 -13.61 12.54 -12.94
C GLY A 11 -13.65 11.02 -12.85
N GLY A 12 -12.51 10.35 -12.61
CA GLY A 12 -12.44 8.93 -12.41
C GLY A 12 -12.75 8.50 -10.96
N MET A 13 -12.62 7.22 -10.70
CA MET A 13 -12.84 6.66 -9.36
C MET A 13 -11.58 6.82 -8.50
N ALA A 14 -11.68 7.41 -7.31
CA ALA A 14 -10.59 7.46 -6.34
C ALA A 14 -11.06 6.88 -5.00
N LEU A 15 -10.41 5.80 -4.53
CA LEU A 15 -10.81 5.14 -3.28
C LEU A 15 -9.59 4.66 -2.47
N HIS A 16 -9.81 4.47 -1.17
CA HIS A 16 -8.86 3.76 -0.33
C HIS A 16 -9.01 2.24 -0.52
N VAL A 17 -7.92 1.49 -0.40
CA VAL A 17 -7.92 0.02 -0.56
C VAL A 17 -8.92 -0.70 0.35
N ALA A 18 -9.32 -0.11 1.48
CA ALA A 18 -10.40 -0.62 2.33
C ALA A 18 -11.76 -0.71 1.61
N GLY A 19 -11.97 0.09 0.57
CA GLY A 19 -13.16 0.06 -0.28
C GLY A 19 -13.09 -0.92 -1.45
N TYR A 20 -11.89 -1.44 -1.74
CA TYR A 20 -11.71 -2.45 -2.79
C TYR A 20 -12.37 -3.79 -2.38
N ARG A 21 -13.07 -4.45 -3.30
CA ARG A 21 -13.74 -5.72 -3.06
C ARG A 21 -13.31 -6.82 -4.03
N ASN A 22 -13.27 -6.52 -5.32
CA ASN A 22 -12.94 -7.47 -6.38
C ASN A 22 -12.53 -6.73 -7.67
N PRO A 23 -11.89 -7.38 -8.64
CA PRO A 23 -11.41 -6.73 -9.86
C PRO A 23 -12.50 -6.40 -10.90
N GLU A 24 -13.70 -6.98 -10.78
CA GLU A 24 -14.74 -6.89 -11.81
C GLU A 24 -15.11 -5.45 -12.23
N PRO A 25 -15.28 -4.46 -11.32
CA PRO A 25 -15.59 -3.08 -11.70
C PRO A 25 -14.46 -2.39 -12.50
N TYR A 26 -13.28 -2.97 -12.53
CA TYR A 26 -12.08 -2.38 -13.15
C TYR A 26 -11.70 -3.07 -14.47
N ARG A 27 -12.43 -4.07 -14.90
CA ARG A 27 -12.16 -4.82 -16.13
C ARG A 27 -11.99 -3.90 -17.34
N GLY A 28 -10.84 -4.05 -18.03
CA GLY A 28 -10.49 -3.26 -19.20
C GLY A 28 -10.19 -1.77 -18.92
N ARG A 29 -10.11 -1.36 -17.65
CA ARG A 29 -9.80 0.01 -17.22
C ARG A 29 -8.32 0.21 -16.99
N ARG A 30 -7.87 1.46 -17.04
CA ARG A 30 -6.54 1.89 -16.60
C ARG A 30 -6.60 2.25 -15.13
N VAL A 31 -5.88 1.51 -14.31
CA VAL A 31 -5.94 1.63 -12.85
C VAL A 31 -4.56 1.94 -12.29
N VAL A 32 -4.47 2.94 -11.43
CA VAL A 32 -3.28 3.19 -10.63
C VAL A 32 -3.51 2.70 -9.21
N VAL A 33 -2.64 1.80 -8.73
CA VAL A 33 -2.60 1.39 -7.33
C VAL A 33 -1.42 2.09 -6.66
N VAL A 34 -1.70 2.84 -5.58
CA VAL A 34 -0.70 3.65 -4.88
C VAL A 34 -0.23 2.95 -3.62
N GLY A 35 1.06 2.61 -3.55
CA GLY A 35 1.67 2.00 -2.37
C GLY A 35 2.75 0.98 -2.71
N ALA A 36 3.53 0.55 -1.71
CA ALA A 36 4.65 -0.37 -1.89
C ALA A 36 4.65 -1.54 -0.88
N ALA A 37 3.59 -1.68 -0.07
CA ALA A 37 3.43 -2.74 0.93
C ALA A 37 2.47 -3.84 0.43
N ASN A 38 2.25 -4.87 1.25
CA ASN A 38 1.47 -6.06 0.89
C ASN A 38 0.14 -5.73 0.19
N SER A 39 -0.72 -4.89 0.79
CA SER A 39 -2.04 -4.58 0.21
C SER A 39 -1.96 -3.94 -1.17
N ALA A 40 -0.94 -3.08 -1.41
CA ALA A 40 -0.75 -2.46 -2.70
C ALA A 40 -0.37 -3.48 -3.78
N VAL A 41 0.61 -4.32 -3.48
CA VAL A 41 1.12 -5.31 -4.42
C VAL A 41 0.09 -6.40 -4.69
N GLN A 42 -0.59 -6.90 -3.66
CA GLN A 42 -1.63 -7.92 -3.81
C GLN A 42 -2.76 -7.44 -4.71
N VAL A 43 -3.33 -6.26 -4.42
CA VAL A 43 -4.42 -5.68 -5.22
C VAL A 43 -3.95 -5.35 -6.64
N ALA A 44 -2.72 -4.81 -6.81
CA ALA A 44 -2.22 -4.50 -8.13
C ALA A 44 -2.00 -5.75 -9.00
N VAL A 45 -1.49 -6.84 -8.42
CA VAL A 45 -1.28 -8.10 -9.15
C VAL A 45 -2.61 -8.78 -9.47
N GLU A 46 -3.57 -8.79 -8.53
CA GLU A 46 -4.92 -9.31 -8.77
C GLU A 46 -5.61 -8.55 -9.91
N LEU A 47 -5.59 -7.23 -9.87
CA LEU A 47 -6.18 -6.37 -10.89
C LEU A 47 -5.53 -6.51 -12.26
N ALA A 48 -4.21 -6.76 -12.32
CA ALA A 48 -3.48 -6.87 -13.58
C ALA A 48 -3.91 -8.07 -14.44
N ALA A 49 -4.71 -8.99 -13.92
CA ALA A 49 -5.35 -10.06 -14.68
C ALA A 49 -6.55 -9.56 -15.51
N GLU A 50 -7.17 -8.43 -15.13
CA GLU A 50 -8.44 -7.95 -15.69
C GLU A 50 -8.34 -6.50 -16.23
N ALA A 51 -7.31 -5.76 -15.84
CA ALA A 51 -7.15 -4.33 -16.09
C ALA A 51 -5.70 -3.97 -16.49
N ASP A 52 -5.51 -2.79 -17.06
CA ASP A 52 -4.19 -2.19 -17.27
C ASP A 52 -3.76 -1.47 -15.99
N VAL A 53 -2.79 -2.05 -15.29
CA VAL A 53 -2.46 -1.62 -13.91
C VAL A 53 -1.06 -1.05 -13.81
N THR A 54 -0.97 0.16 -13.28
CA THR A 54 0.28 0.77 -12.85
C THR A 54 0.36 0.81 -11.31
N LEU A 55 1.44 0.28 -10.75
CA LEU A 55 1.76 0.37 -9.33
C LEU A 55 2.62 1.63 -9.10
N ALA A 56 2.02 2.68 -8.54
CA ALA A 56 2.69 3.93 -8.23
C ALA A 56 3.37 3.87 -6.85
N VAL A 57 4.69 3.99 -6.82
CA VAL A 57 5.50 3.81 -5.61
C VAL A 57 6.38 5.03 -5.31
N ARG A 58 6.55 5.37 -4.03
CA ARG A 58 7.52 6.39 -3.58
C ARG A 58 8.93 5.82 -3.38
N SER A 59 9.01 4.53 -3.12
CA SER A 59 10.27 3.79 -2.98
C SER A 59 10.11 2.40 -3.60
N ARG A 60 11.22 1.75 -3.94
CA ARG A 60 11.18 0.39 -4.49
C ARG A 60 10.42 -0.56 -3.57
N VAL A 61 9.58 -1.41 -4.18
CA VAL A 61 8.95 -2.54 -3.48
C VAL A 61 10.05 -3.48 -2.99
N ARG A 62 10.03 -3.80 -1.71
CA ARG A 62 10.98 -4.73 -1.07
C ARG A 62 10.26 -6.04 -0.83
N PHE A 63 10.82 -7.13 -1.31
CA PHE A 63 10.29 -8.47 -1.10
C PHE A 63 11.09 -9.21 -0.04
N ILE A 64 10.41 -9.96 0.80
CA ILE A 64 11.00 -10.93 1.72
C ILE A 64 10.32 -12.27 1.44
N PRO A 65 11.09 -13.37 1.33
CA PRO A 65 10.51 -14.70 1.15
C PRO A 65 9.56 -15.02 2.31
N GLN A 66 8.37 -15.53 1.98
CA GLN A 66 7.40 -15.93 2.98
C GLN A 66 7.90 -17.12 3.80
N THR A 67 8.65 -18.02 3.16
CA THR A 67 9.27 -19.19 3.81
C THR A 67 10.78 -19.15 3.63
N LEU A 68 11.50 -19.44 4.70
CA LEU A 68 12.95 -19.59 4.71
C LEU A 68 13.30 -20.90 5.42
N LEU A 69 14.11 -21.77 4.76
CA LEU A 69 14.51 -23.07 5.28
C LEU A 69 13.31 -23.94 5.73
N GLY A 70 12.20 -23.91 4.95
CA GLY A 70 11.00 -24.70 5.22
C GLY A 70 10.12 -24.20 6.39
N ARG A 71 10.42 -23.04 6.94
CA ARG A 71 9.64 -22.40 8.00
C ARG A 71 9.19 -20.99 7.59
N ASP A 72 8.05 -20.56 8.10
CA ASP A 72 7.54 -19.20 7.90
C ASP A 72 8.54 -18.18 8.43
N ILE A 73 8.66 -17.04 7.72
CA ILE A 73 9.63 -15.98 8.07
C ILE A 73 9.37 -15.40 9.47
N HIS A 74 8.13 -15.40 9.94
CA HIS A 74 7.78 -14.94 11.29
C HIS A 74 8.39 -15.81 12.38
N PHE A 75 8.59 -17.12 12.13
CA PHE A 75 9.32 -17.97 13.05
C PHE A 75 10.75 -17.45 13.27
N TRP A 76 11.43 -17.04 12.19
CA TRP A 76 12.79 -16.51 12.25
C TRP A 76 12.84 -15.13 12.87
N PHE A 77 11.85 -14.28 12.59
CA PHE A 77 11.76 -12.95 13.21
C PHE A 77 11.54 -13.04 14.72
N ASN A 78 10.70 -13.97 15.16
CA ASN A 78 10.47 -14.22 16.59
C ASN A 78 11.73 -14.76 17.27
N LEU A 79 12.41 -15.73 16.65
CA LEU A 79 13.66 -16.30 17.16
C LEU A 79 14.78 -15.24 17.26
N ALA A 80 14.88 -14.34 16.28
CA ALA A 80 15.88 -13.27 16.25
C ALA A 80 15.47 -12.01 17.06
N GLY A 81 14.27 -11.99 17.66
CA GLY A 81 13.75 -10.84 18.39
C GLY A 81 13.48 -9.60 17.52
N VAL A 82 13.46 -9.75 16.19
CA VAL A 82 13.30 -8.66 15.22
C VAL A 82 11.89 -8.08 15.26
N ASP A 83 10.91 -8.88 15.65
CA ASP A 83 9.50 -8.49 15.79
C ASP A 83 9.28 -7.34 16.82
N ARG A 84 10.25 -7.13 17.71
CA ARG A 84 10.26 -6.07 18.73
C ARG A 84 11.05 -4.83 18.31
N SER A 85 11.69 -4.83 17.13
CA SER A 85 12.53 -3.72 16.73
C SER A 85 11.75 -2.64 15.96
N ARG A 86 11.77 -1.41 16.47
CA ARG A 86 11.25 -0.19 15.79
C ARG A 86 11.86 0.07 14.41
N ARG A 87 13.01 -0.53 14.09
CA ARG A 87 13.76 -0.27 12.84
C ARG A 87 13.05 -0.74 11.57
N LEU A 88 12.11 -1.69 11.66
CA LEU A 88 11.31 -2.13 10.51
C LEU A 88 10.21 -1.13 10.12
N SER A 89 9.80 -0.25 11.06
CA SER A 89 8.74 0.74 10.85
C SER A 89 9.15 1.89 9.93
N ASP A 90 10.42 2.32 10.00
CA ASP A 90 10.89 3.52 9.28
C ASP A 90 11.21 3.28 7.80
N GLN A 91 11.45 2.04 7.40
CA GLN A 91 11.83 1.68 6.03
C GLN A 91 10.66 1.12 5.17
N GLY A 92 9.42 1.19 5.67
CA GLY A 92 8.25 0.59 5.04
C GLY A 92 8.19 -0.94 5.23
N THR A 93 6.98 -1.47 5.33
CA THR A 93 6.76 -2.92 5.50
C THR A 93 7.09 -3.64 4.21
N PRO A 94 8.05 -4.59 4.21
CA PRO A 94 8.35 -5.38 3.03
C PRO A 94 7.17 -6.30 2.67
N VAL A 95 7.07 -6.65 1.40
CA VAL A 95 6.07 -7.57 0.88
C VAL A 95 6.53 -9.00 1.13
N LEU A 96 5.68 -9.79 1.79
CA LEU A 96 5.89 -11.23 1.89
C LEU A 96 5.55 -11.87 0.54
N ASP A 97 6.51 -12.59 -0.03
CA ASP A 97 6.40 -13.14 -1.38
C ASP A 97 6.91 -14.58 -1.43
N ASP A 98 6.13 -15.44 -2.05
CA ASP A 98 6.51 -16.80 -2.42
C ASP A 98 7.15 -16.88 -3.83
N GLY A 99 7.42 -15.73 -4.44
CA GLY A 99 7.91 -15.57 -5.81
C GLY A 99 6.84 -15.12 -6.80
N HIS A 100 5.56 -15.18 -6.44
CA HIS A 100 4.44 -14.81 -7.32
C HIS A 100 4.41 -13.31 -7.64
N TYR A 101 4.46 -12.48 -6.61
CA TYR A 101 4.36 -11.01 -6.77
C TYR A 101 5.61 -10.42 -7.42
N SER A 102 6.79 -10.85 -7.00
CA SER A 102 8.05 -10.40 -7.61
C SER A 102 8.15 -10.81 -9.08
N ALA A 103 7.69 -12.00 -9.45
CA ALA A 103 7.63 -12.43 -10.84
C ALA A 103 6.62 -11.60 -11.66
N ALA A 104 5.47 -11.26 -11.09
CA ALA A 104 4.47 -10.42 -11.74
C ALA A 104 5.03 -9.02 -12.06
N LEU A 105 5.68 -8.38 -11.09
CA LEU A 105 6.30 -7.07 -11.30
C LEU A 105 7.46 -7.13 -12.32
N LYS A 106 8.25 -8.20 -12.31
CA LYS A 106 9.32 -8.40 -13.33
C LYS A 106 8.77 -8.53 -14.74
N ARG A 107 7.59 -9.10 -14.90
CA ARG A 107 6.90 -9.18 -16.20
C ARG A 107 6.22 -7.87 -16.60
N GLY A 108 6.20 -6.86 -15.73
CA GLY A 108 5.51 -5.59 -15.97
C GLY A 108 3.98 -5.64 -15.83
N ALA A 109 3.45 -6.66 -15.18
CA ALA A 109 2.02 -6.81 -14.91
C ALA A 109 1.78 -7.05 -13.41
N PRO A 110 1.64 -5.99 -12.61
CA PRO A 110 1.53 -4.56 -12.94
C PRO A 110 2.88 -3.87 -13.28
N LEU A 111 2.83 -2.78 -14.07
CA LEU A 111 3.98 -1.93 -14.30
C LEU A 111 4.25 -1.05 -13.07
N ALA A 112 5.47 -1.07 -12.53
CA ALA A 112 5.84 -0.19 -11.43
C ALA A 112 6.43 1.13 -11.94
N LYS A 113 5.86 2.27 -11.51
CA LYS A 113 6.33 3.64 -11.82
C LYS A 113 6.57 4.45 -10.53
N PRO A 114 7.43 5.49 -10.58
CA PRO A 114 7.45 6.51 -9.52
C PRO A 114 6.07 7.12 -9.30
N MET A 115 5.82 7.60 -8.07
CA MET A 115 4.55 8.24 -7.71
C MET A 115 4.25 9.43 -8.64
N PHE A 116 3.00 9.56 -9.07
CA PHE A 116 2.52 10.74 -9.79
C PHE A 116 2.42 11.97 -8.87
N THR A 117 2.45 13.16 -9.47
CA THR A 117 2.55 14.45 -8.76
C THR A 117 1.20 15.13 -8.57
N SER A 118 0.28 14.97 -9.52
CA SER A 118 -1.04 15.60 -9.50
C SER A 118 -2.07 14.81 -10.29
N PHE A 119 -3.34 15.12 -10.05
CA PHE A 119 -4.46 14.67 -10.86
C PHE A 119 -4.78 15.68 -11.97
N THR A 120 -5.32 15.18 -13.08
CA THR A 120 -6.06 15.95 -14.09
C THR A 120 -7.53 15.53 -14.05
N GLU A 121 -8.38 16.13 -14.87
CA GLU A 121 -9.80 15.70 -14.99
C GLU A 121 -9.93 14.25 -15.45
N THR A 122 -9.02 13.78 -16.30
CA THR A 122 -9.10 12.48 -16.95
C THR A 122 -8.00 11.50 -16.52
N GLY A 123 -7.09 11.89 -15.62
CA GLY A 123 -5.97 11.05 -15.26
C GLY A 123 -5.00 11.64 -14.24
N VAL A 124 -3.71 11.37 -14.43
CA VAL A 124 -2.63 11.79 -13.54
C VAL A 124 -1.44 12.34 -14.33
N VAL A 125 -0.65 13.19 -13.68
CA VAL A 125 0.65 13.66 -14.19
C VAL A 125 1.76 12.94 -13.45
N TRP A 126 2.59 12.20 -14.15
CA TRP A 126 3.72 11.48 -13.57
C TRP A 126 4.87 12.41 -13.19
N ALA A 127 5.86 11.91 -12.46
CA ALA A 127 7.01 12.69 -12.00
C ALA A 127 7.88 13.23 -13.14
N ASP A 128 7.83 12.61 -14.32
CA ASP A 128 8.49 13.05 -15.57
C ASP A 128 7.70 14.11 -16.35
N GLY A 129 6.54 14.53 -15.83
CA GLY A 129 5.65 15.50 -16.46
C GLY A 129 4.68 14.92 -17.50
N VAL A 130 4.74 13.62 -17.77
CA VAL A 130 3.83 12.96 -18.73
C VAL A 130 2.44 12.83 -18.10
N GLU A 131 1.43 13.31 -18.81
CA GLU A 131 0.04 13.07 -18.45
C GLU A 131 -0.43 11.74 -19.03
N GLU A 132 -1.12 10.96 -18.19
CA GLU A 132 -1.68 9.67 -18.57
C GLU A 132 -3.15 9.58 -18.16
N ARG A 133 -4.01 9.17 -19.07
CA ARG A 133 -5.41 8.93 -18.79
C ARG A 133 -5.56 7.73 -17.87
N ILE A 134 -6.28 7.92 -16.76
CA ILE A 134 -6.54 6.89 -15.73
C ILE A 134 -8.03 6.89 -15.40
N ASP A 135 -8.61 5.71 -15.28
CA ASP A 135 -10.03 5.54 -14.99
C ASP A 135 -10.26 5.36 -13.48
N ALA A 136 -9.26 4.82 -12.75
CA ALA A 136 -9.37 4.63 -11.30
C ALA A 136 -8.03 4.74 -10.59
N VAL A 137 -8.04 5.25 -9.36
CA VAL A 137 -6.88 5.30 -8.45
C VAL A 137 -7.26 4.66 -7.12
N ILE A 138 -6.50 3.63 -6.71
CA ILE A 138 -6.69 2.91 -5.45
C ILE A 138 -5.52 3.22 -4.52
N PHE A 139 -5.79 3.91 -3.42
CA PHE A 139 -4.79 4.25 -2.43
C PHE A 139 -4.60 3.13 -1.40
N ALA A 140 -3.48 2.44 -1.48
CA ALA A 140 -3.04 1.43 -0.51
C ALA A 140 -1.90 1.96 0.37
N THR A 141 -2.11 3.15 0.93
CA THR A 141 -1.11 3.93 1.69
C THR A 141 -1.12 3.65 3.19
N GLY A 142 -1.65 2.49 3.59
CA GLY A 142 -1.73 2.03 4.97
C GLY A 142 -3.00 2.48 5.69
N TYR A 143 -3.15 1.95 6.90
CA TYR A 143 -4.28 2.22 7.79
C TYR A 143 -3.79 3.02 8.99
N ARG A 144 -4.64 3.93 9.47
CA ARG A 144 -4.46 4.51 10.81
C ARG A 144 -5.25 3.65 11.80
N PRO A 145 -4.66 3.30 12.96
CA PRO A 145 -5.42 2.62 13.99
C PRO A 145 -6.66 3.44 14.36
N ASN A 146 -7.84 2.85 14.23
CA ASN A 146 -9.05 3.49 14.75
C ASN A 146 -9.18 3.13 16.22
N VAL A 147 -8.59 3.94 17.09
CA VAL A 147 -8.63 3.76 18.54
C VAL A 147 -9.77 4.55 19.22
N GLY A 148 -10.63 5.20 18.42
CA GLY A 148 -11.73 6.02 18.92
C GLY A 148 -12.81 5.27 19.71
N PHE A 149 -12.82 3.92 19.64
CA PHE A 149 -13.68 3.08 20.48
C PHE A 149 -13.16 2.94 21.92
N THR A 150 -11.88 3.24 22.17
CA THR A 150 -11.31 3.17 23.52
C THR A 150 -11.66 4.43 24.29
N LYS A 151 -12.46 4.29 25.35
CA LYS A 151 -12.85 5.37 26.26
C LYS A 151 -11.89 5.53 27.45
N LEU A 152 -10.71 4.92 27.41
CA LEU A 152 -9.73 4.97 28.49
C LEU A 152 -8.94 6.29 28.40
N PRO A 153 -9.02 7.17 29.42
CA PRO A 153 -8.23 8.39 29.46
C PRO A 153 -6.73 8.08 29.44
N GLY A 154 -5.95 8.85 28.66
CA GLY A 154 -4.49 8.70 28.60
C GLY A 154 -3.98 7.57 27.71
N LEU A 155 -4.86 6.78 27.07
CA LEU A 155 -4.45 5.68 26.20
C LEU A 155 -4.00 6.14 24.81
N VAL A 156 -4.39 7.33 24.41
CA VAL A 156 -4.19 7.88 23.05
C VAL A 156 -3.59 9.27 23.17
N ASP A 157 -2.56 9.57 22.37
CA ASP A 157 -2.01 10.93 22.28
C ASP A 157 -2.94 11.88 21.50
N GLY A 158 -2.59 13.17 21.45
CA GLY A 158 -3.35 14.18 20.72
C GLY A 158 -3.41 13.96 19.19
N ALA A 159 -2.61 13.04 18.66
CA ALA A 159 -2.59 12.63 17.26
C ALA A 159 -3.38 11.34 16.98
N GLY A 160 -4.00 10.75 18.03
CA GLY A 160 -4.75 9.50 17.90
C GLY A 160 -3.89 8.24 17.87
N THR A 161 -2.65 8.30 18.38
CA THR A 161 -1.75 7.16 18.45
C THR A 161 -1.84 6.51 19.84
N LEU A 162 -1.89 5.18 19.89
CA LEU A 162 -1.87 4.44 21.16
C LEU A 162 -0.56 4.69 21.91
N LEU A 163 -0.67 5.16 23.14
CA LEU A 163 0.42 5.28 24.09
C LEU A 163 0.68 3.91 24.71
N GLN A 164 1.59 3.15 24.12
CA GLN A 164 1.95 1.82 24.60
C GLN A 164 3.46 1.58 24.57
N ARG A 165 3.91 0.77 25.49
CA ARG A 165 5.26 0.21 25.52
C ARG A 165 5.17 -1.29 25.79
N ASP A 166 5.75 -2.12 24.86
CA ASP A 166 5.74 -3.58 24.94
C ASP A 166 4.33 -4.19 25.11
N GLY A 167 3.32 -3.61 24.43
CA GLY A 167 1.93 -4.06 24.50
C GLY A 167 1.17 -3.63 25.76
N ARG A 168 1.77 -2.81 26.63
CA ARG A 168 1.13 -2.26 27.82
C ARG A 168 0.86 -0.77 27.63
N ALA A 169 -0.33 -0.31 28.05
CA ALA A 169 -0.65 1.10 28.07
C ALA A 169 0.32 1.85 29.01
N ILE A 170 0.85 2.99 28.53
CA ILE A 170 1.63 3.93 29.30
C ILE A 170 0.76 5.18 29.50
N GLY A 171 0.01 5.20 30.57
CA GLY A 171 -0.79 6.34 30.98
C GLY A 171 -0.77 6.42 32.50
#